data_ac178c6f6f2aeee78aa8a588218238c4
#
_entry.id   ac178c6f6f2aeee78aa8a588218238c4
#
_cell.length_a   1.000
_cell.length_b   1.000
_cell.length_c   1.000
_cell.angle_alpha   90.00
_cell.angle_beta   90.00
_cell.angle_gamma   90.00
#
_symmetry.space_group_name_H-M   'P 1'
#
loop_
_entity.id
_entity.type
_entity.pdbx_description
1 polymer ?
#
loop_
_entity_poly.entity_id
_entity_poly.type
_entity_poly.pdbx_seq_one_letter_code
_entity_poly.pdbx_strand_id
1 'polypeptide(L)'
;LARLHARVTDRQGRAIHGLTARDFAVTEDGVERAVREVTPSTAPFNLVLLLDVSGSVEERLDFIRKAALDFVNTAGPQDQIAVLSFRDDVQLISEFTADRRLLAQRIKDIQAGGATALYDALAYSLVHTLKPLRGQRTGVVVLSDGDDNRSFLTLASILEAVIESGAVVFPLYVPSGLIPSASAPQPLTTLDPVRTRYLSLTSRADEEGRRLAEISGGTYYPITRLEQLQRAYDDVVTQLRTSYTITYESGPEAKATSRVRVKVARDGASVRLSPAVGVAATTSATAGP
;
A
#
# COMPACT_ATOMS: atom_id res chain seq x y z
N LEU A 1 17.32 19.69 -18.34
CA LEU A 1 16.15 18.81 -18.24
C LEU A 1 16.16 18.10 -16.89
N ALA A 2 15.02 18.08 -16.22
CA ALA A 2 14.78 17.32 -15.01
C ALA A 2 13.78 16.20 -15.26
N ARG A 3 13.85 15.13 -14.45
CA ARG A 3 12.91 14.00 -14.50
C ARG A 3 12.26 13.82 -13.15
N LEU A 4 10.98 13.48 -13.18
CA LEU A 4 10.23 13.07 -12.00
C LEU A 4 9.32 11.90 -12.33
N HIS A 5 8.98 11.14 -11.30
CA HIS A 5 8.05 10.04 -11.41
C HIS A 5 6.72 10.44 -10.77
N ALA A 6 5.65 10.36 -11.54
CA ALA A 6 4.32 10.69 -11.10
C ALA A 6 3.44 9.46 -11.16
N ARG A 7 2.71 9.19 -10.08
CA ARG A 7 1.59 8.27 -10.08
C ARG A 7 0.30 9.08 -10.19
N VAL A 8 -0.56 8.68 -11.10
CA VAL A 8 -1.84 9.35 -11.32
C VAL A 8 -2.97 8.36 -11.07
N THR A 9 -3.88 8.70 -10.18
CA THR A 9 -5.01 7.86 -9.81
C THR A 9 -6.32 8.63 -9.92
N ASP A 10 -7.43 7.91 -10.12
CA ASP A 10 -8.79 8.45 -10.03
C ASP A 10 -9.22 8.64 -8.55
N ARG A 11 -10.47 9.08 -8.34
CA ARG A 11 -11.05 9.27 -6.99
C ARG A 11 -11.16 7.98 -6.19
N GLN A 12 -11.13 6.81 -6.85
CA GLN A 12 -11.15 5.49 -6.23
C GLN A 12 -9.74 4.93 -6.00
N GLY A 13 -8.69 5.71 -6.27
CA GLY A 13 -7.30 5.28 -6.12
C GLY A 13 -6.77 4.42 -7.28
N ARG A 14 -7.57 4.15 -8.33
CA ARG A 14 -7.16 3.33 -9.47
C ARG A 14 -6.25 4.12 -10.40
N ALA A 15 -5.22 3.46 -10.94
CA ALA A 15 -4.27 4.09 -11.86
C ALA A 15 -4.95 4.57 -13.15
N ILE A 16 -4.67 5.81 -13.57
CA ILE A 16 -5.14 6.36 -14.84
C ILE A 16 -4.08 6.09 -15.89
N HIS A 17 -4.46 5.43 -16.97
CA HIS A 17 -3.60 5.07 -18.09
C HIS A 17 -3.76 6.03 -19.28
N GLY A 18 -2.79 6.00 -20.21
CA GLY A 18 -2.87 6.69 -21.50
C GLY A 18 -2.69 8.19 -21.41
N LEU A 19 -2.16 8.74 -20.32
CA LEU A 19 -1.82 10.15 -20.20
C LEU A 19 -0.59 10.50 -21.05
N THR A 20 -0.64 11.68 -21.66
CA THR A 20 0.40 12.25 -22.54
C THR A 20 0.96 13.55 -21.96
N ALA A 21 1.99 14.13 -22.58
CA ALA A 21 2.58 15.38 -22.13
C ALA A 21 1.55 16.53 -22.02
N ARG A 22 0.50 16.50 -22.85
CA ARG A 22 -0.57 17.52 -22.84
C ARG A 22 -1.48 17.44 -21.61
N ASP A 23 -1.51 16.30 -20.95
CA ASP A 23 -2.31 16.08 -19.76
C ASP A 23 -1.61 16.58 -18.48
N PHE A 24 -0.32 16.95 -18.55
CA PHE A 24 0.47 17.35 -17.38
C PHE A 24 0.90 18.82 -17.43
N ALA A 25 0.72 19.50 -16.32
CA ALA A 25 1.29 20.81 -16.05
C ALA A 25 2.27 20.71 -14.88
N VAL A 26 3.50 21.16 -15.07
CA VAL A 26 4.57 21.16 -14.06
C VAL A 26 4.87 22.58 -13.65
N THR A 27 4.90 22.85 -12.35
CA THR A 27 5.38 24.12 -11.78
C THR A 27 6.55 23.85 -10.84
N GLU A 28 7.63 24.62 -10.99
CA GLU A 28 8.82 24.57 -10.16
C GLU A 28 8.99 25.94 -9.49
N ASP A 29 8.96 25.97 -8.15
CA ASP A 29 8.98 27.20 -7.33
C ASP A 29 7.93 28.25 -7.76
N GLY A 30 6.74 27.77 -8.20
CA GLY A 30 5.64 28.61 -8.65
C GLY A 30 5.71 29.02 -10.12
N VAL A 31 6.79 28.71 -10.84
CA VAL A 31 6.96 29.01 -12.27
C VAL A 31 6.58 27.79 -13.09
N GLU A 32 5.70 27.98 -14.09
CA GLU A 32 5.33 26.92 -15.03
C GLU A 32 6.52 26.50 -15.90
N ARG A 33 6.68 25.19 -16.08
CA ARG A 33 7.78 24.58 -16.81
C ARG A 33 7.26 23.76 -17.99
N ALA A 34 7.94 23.86 -19.11
CA ALA A 34 7.58 23.09 -20.30
C ALA A 34 7.82 21.59 -20.07
N VAL A 35 6.75 20.79 -20.19
CA VAL A 35 6.85 19.34 -20.21
C VAL A 35 7.29 18.93 -21.62
N ARG A 36 8.44 18.25 -21.71
CA ARG A 36 9.03 17.80 -22.97
C ARG A 36 8.57 16.41 -23.37
N GLU A 37 8.48 15.53 -22.39
CA GLU A 37 8.13 14.14 -22.63
C GLU A 37 7.43 13.53 -21.41
N VAL A 38 6.45 12.69 -21.69
CA VAL A 38 5.81 11.83 -20.69
C VAL A 38 5.80 10.41 -21.21
N THR A 39 6.48 9.52 -20.52
CA THR A 39 6.52 8.10 -20.87
C THR A 39 5.88 7.28 -19.75
N PRO A 40 4.97 6.33 -20.10
CA PRO A 40 4.51 5.34 -19.14
C PRO A 40 5.73 4.55 -18.64
N SER A 41 5.81 4.34 -17.36
CA SER A 41 6.90 3.59 -16.76
C SER A 41 6.37 2.33 -16.11
N THR A 42 6.84 1.17 -16.56
CA THR A 42 6.51 -0.16 -16.03
C THR A 42 7.66 -0.75 -15.20
N ALA A 43 8.48 0.11 -14.58
CA ALA A 43 9.62 -0.36 -13.80
C ALA A 43 9.20 -1.25 -12.64
N PRO A 44 10.05 -2.21 -12.23
CA PRO A 44 9.79 -3.07 -11.10
C PRO A 44 9.61 -2.28 -9.80
N PHE A 45 8.98 -2.90 -8.82
CA PHE A 45 8.70 -2.33 -7.52
C PHE A 45 9.31 -3.17 -6.40
N ASN A 46 9.41 -2.55 -5.22
CA ASN A 46 9.76 -3.21 -3.97
C ASN A 46 8.53 -3.20 -3.06
N LEU A 47 8.08 -4.37 -2.63
CA LEU A 47 6.86 -4.51 -1.86
C LEU A 47 7.11 -5.30 -0.58
N VAL A 48 6.59 -4.78 0.52
CA VAL A 48 6.45 -5.53 1.76
C VAL A 48 5.08 -6.20 1.77
N LEU A 49 5.07 -7.51 1.87
CA LEU A 49 3.86 -8.29 2.16
C LEU A 49 3.83 -8.52 3.67
N LEU A 50 2.92 -7.82 4.35
CA LEU A 50 2.76 -7.83 5.79
C LEU A 50 1.57 -8.71 6.16
N LEU A 51 1.83 -9.83 6.85
CA LEU A 51 0.87 -10.89 7.14
C LEU A 51 0.51 -10.91 8.62
N ASP A 52 -0.77 -10.76 8.90
CA ASP A 52 -1.32 -10.99 10.23
C ASP A 52 -1.35 -12.50 10.53
N VAL A 53 -0.65 -12.90 11.57
CA VAL A 53 -0.60 -14.28 12.05
C VAL A 53 -0.96 -14.36 13.54
N SER A 54 -1.74 -13.41 14.03
CA SER A 54 -2.25 -13.38 15.39
C SER A 54 -3.16 -14.57 15.72
N GLY A 55 -3.51 -14.75 16.99
CA GLY A 55 -4.34 -15.86 17.44
C GLY A 55 -5.74 -15.88 16.83
N SER A 56 -6.28 -14.70 16.45
CA SER A 56 -7.58 -14.59 15.77
C SER A 56 -7.61 -15.30 14.40
N VAL A 57 -6.44 -15.52 13.80
CA VAL A 57 -6.29 -16.15 12.47
C VAL A 57 -5.69 -17.56 12.51
N GLU A 58 -5.46 -18.14 13.69
CA GLU A 58 -4.82 -19.45 13.84
C GLU A 58 -5.53 -20.55 13.03
N GLU A 59 -6.86 -20.64 13.13
CA GLU A 59 -7.69 -21.59 12.35
C GLU A 59 -7.67 -21.33 10.83
N ARG A 60 -7.07 -20.22 10.41
CA ARG A 60 -7.07 -19.69 9.03
C ARG A 60 -5.67 -19.54 8.46
N LEU A 61 -4.66 -20.01 9.19
CA LEU A 61 -3.27 -19.86 8.79
C LEU A 61 -3.01 -20.40 7.38
N ASP A 62 -3.63 -21.53 7.03
CA ASP A 62 -3.48 -22.10 5.69
C ASP A 62 -4.10 -21.21 4.60
N PHE A 63 -5.19 -20.51 4.93
CA PHE A 63 -5.75 -19.49 4.04
C PHE A 63 -4.79 -18.32 3.85
N ILE A 64 -4.20 -17.78 4.93
CA ILE A 64 -3.24 -16.67 4.86
C ILE A 64 -2.00 -17.08 4.06
N ARG A 65 -1.47 -18.27 4.30
CA ARG A 65 -0.35 -18.82 3.52
C ARG A 65 -0.69 -18.91 2.04
N LYS A 66 -1.89 -19.46 1.73
CA LYS A 66 -2.35 -19.55 0.34
C LYS A 66 -2.52 -18.18 -0.28
N ALA A 67 -3.17 -17.24 0.39
CA ALA A 67 -3.37 -15.87 -0.07
C ALA A 67 -2.02 -15.16 -0.34
N ALA A 68 -1.05 -15.33 0.56
CA ALA A 68 0.30 -14.79 0.40
C ALA A 68 1.03 -15.40 -0.82
N LEU A 69 0.90 -16.71 -1.04
CA LEU A 69 1.48 -17.40 -2.19
C LEU A 69 0.84 -16.94 -3.51
N ASP A 70 -0.48 -16.80 -3.53
CA ASP A 70 -1.21 -16.32 -4.71
C ASP A 70 -0.76 -14.89 -5.06
N PHE A 71 -0.57 -14.01 -4.05
CA PHE A 71 -0.03 -12.67 -4.27
C PHE A 71 1.39 -12.69 -4.83
N VAL A 72 2.29 -13.47 -4.22
CA VAL A 72 3.69 -13.60 -4.66
C VAL A 72 3.77 -14.05 -6.12
N ASN A 73 2.86 -14.93 -6.56
CA ASN A 73 2.80 -15.42 -7.93
C ASN A 73 2.24 -14.39 -8.93
N THR A 74 1.47 -13.42 -8.46
CA THR A 74 0.93 -12.33 -9.31
C THR A 74 2.01 -11.31 -9.69
N ALA A 75 3.01 -11.12 -8.83
CA ALA A 75 4.11 -10.19 -9.08
C ALA A 75 5.03 -10.68 -10.21
N GLY A 76 5.61 -9.74 -10.96
CA GLY A 76 6.50 -10.04 -12.08
C GLY A 76 7.89 -10.52 -11.66
N PRO A 77 8.67 -11.04 -12.61
CA PRO A 77 9.95 -11.69 -12.31
C PRO A 77 11.04 -10.74 -11.76
N GLN A 78 10.89 -9.44 -11.95
CA GLN A 78 11.84 -8.42 -11.46
C GLN A 78 11.35 -7.70 -10.19
N ASP A 79 10.10 -7.89 -9.79
CA ASP A 79 9.55 -7.27 -8.59
C ASP A 79 10.16 -7.93 -7.35
N GLN A 80 10.60 -7.10 -6.41
CA GLN A 80 11.21 -7.54 -5.16
C GLN A 80 10.15 -7.56 -4.06
N ILE A 81 10.02 -8.69 -3.38
CA ILE A 81 9.06 -8.84 -2.28
C ILE A 81 9.83 -9.21 -1.01
N ALA A 82 9.60 -8.44 0.05
CA ALA A 82 9.92 -8.84 1.41
C ALA A 82 8.66 -9.34 2.09
N VAL A 83 8.76 -10.39 2.90
CA VAL A 83 7.63 -10.94 3.66
C VAL A 83 7.90 -10.72 5.14
N LEU A 84 6.98 -10.04 5.79
CA LEU A 84 6.94 -9.88 7.23
C LEU A 84 5.67 -10.52 7.78
N SER A 85 5.74 -11.12 8.93
CA SER A 85 4.57 -11.52 9.70
C SER A 85 4.52 -10.74 11.01
N PHE A 86 3.33 -10.54 11.53
CA PHE A 86 3.16 -9.88 12.82
C PHE A 86 2.09 -10.55 13.67
N ARG A 87 2.31 -10.44 14.97
CA ARG A 87 1.44 -10.84 16.07
C ARG A 87 1.73 -9.90 17.25
N ASP A 88 2.21 -10.37 18.41
CA ASP A 88 2.74 -9.52 19.50
C ASP A 88 4.02 -8.80 19.09
N ASP A 89 4.78 -9.37 18.17
CA ASP A 89 6.03 -8.91 17.60
C ASP A 89 6.00 -8.96 16.06
N VAL A 90 6.99 -8.33 15.45
CA VAL A 90 7.19 -8.33 14.00
C VAL A 90 8.33 -9.26 13.65
N GLN A 91 8.11 -10.19 12.74
CA GLN A 91 9.10 -11.15 12.27
C GLN A 91 9.40 -10.95 10.79
N LEU A 92 10.68 -10.79 10.46
CA LEU A 92 11.14 -10.81 9.07
C LEU A 92 11.22 -12.27 8.58
N ILE A 93 10.28 -12.66 7.74
CA ILE A 93 10.20 -14.00 7.16
C ILE A 93 11.14 -14.12 5.96
N SER A 94 11.20 -13.09 5.12
CA SER A 94 12.12 -13.01 3.98
C SER A 94 12.48 -11.56 3.69
N GLU A 95 13.76 -11.30 3.45
CA GLU A 95 14.23 -10.05 2.87
C GLU A 95 13.74 -9.89 1.43
N PHE A 96 13.96 -8.71 0.84
CA PHE A 96 13.60 -8.44 -0.55
C PHE A 96 14.26 -9.44 -1.49
N THR A 97 13.44 -10.15 -2.24
CA THR A 97 13.89 -11.10 -3.25
C THR A 97 12.89 -11.23 -4.40
N ALA A 98 13.40 -11.53 -5.59
CA ALA A 98 12.60 -11.94 -6.73
C ALA A 98 12.44 -13.48 -6.81
N ASP A 99 13.11 -14.24 -5.94
CA ASP A 99 13.02 -15.70 -5.93
C ASP A 99 11.69 -16.17 -5.31
N ARG A 100 10.75 -16.51 -6.19
CA ARG A 100 9.41 -16.99 -5.80
C ARG A 100 9.43 -18.35 -5.09
N ARG A 101 10.43 -19.18 -5.35
CA ARG A 101 10.57 -20.50 -4.68
C ARG A 101 10.99 -20.31 -3.22
N LEU A 102 11.96 -19.41 -2.99
CA LEU A 102 12.40 -19.06 -1.65
C LEU A 102 11.25 -18.45 -0.85
N LEU A 103 10.51 -17.48 -1.42
CA LEU A 103 9.35 -16.88 -0.78
C LEU A 103 8.30 -17.92 -0.43
N ALA A 104 7.98 -18.84 -1.36
CA ALA A 104 7.01 -19.91 -1.13
C ALA A 104 7.42 -20.86 0.01
N GLN A 105 8.71 -21.19 0.11
CA GLN A 105 9.23 -22.00 1.20
C GLN A 105 9.07 -21.28 2.53
N ARG A 106 9.50 -20.02 2.62
CA ARG A 106 9.43 -19.22 3.86
C ARG A 106 8.00 -19.00 4.34
N ILE A 107 7.06 -18.74 3.42
CA ILE A 107 5.65 -18.54 3.76
C ILE A 107 5.02 -19.81 4.36
N LYS A 108 5.41 -21.00 3.90
CA LYS A 108 4.93 -22.28 4.46
C LYS A 108 5.33 -22.51 5.90
N ASP A 109 6.47 -21.97 6.32
CA ASP A 109 7.02 -22.16 7.67
C ASP A 109 6.44 -21.18 8.72
N ILE A 110 5.61 -20.22 8.30
CA ILE A 110 4.98 -19.24 9.20
C ILE A 110 4.08 -19.94 10.22
N GLN A 111 4.15 -19.50 11.48
CA GLN A 111 3.32 -19.99 12.59
C GLN A 111 2.38 -18.89 13.08
N ALA A 112 1.17 -19.26 13.51
CA ALA A 112 0.20 -18.32 14.10
C ALA A 112 0.22 -18.36 15.63
N GLY A 113 -0.36 -17.32 16.25
CA GLY A 113 -0.56 -17.19 17.68
C GLY A 113 -0.29 -15.77 18.18
N GLY A 114 -0.68 -15.47 19.41
CA GLY A 114 -0.44 -14.16 20.05
C GLY A 114 -1.55 -13.12 19.76
N ALA A 115 -1.27 -11.86 20.13
CA ALA A 115 -2.14 -10.71 19.91
C ALA A 115 -1.83 -10.03 18.56
N THR A 116 -2.40 -8.84 18.29
CA THR A 116 -2.29 -8.15 16.99
C THR A 116 -1.67 -6.77 17.19
N ALA A 117 -0.40 -6.59 16.78
CA ALA A 117 0.34 -5.33 16.82
C ALA A 117 0.49 -4.73 15.41
N LEU A 118 -0.64 -4.39 14.77
CA LEU A 118 -0.71 -3.93 13.37
C LEU A 118 0.07 -2.64 13.14
N TYR A 119 -0.08 -1.63 14.02
CA TYR A 119 0.58 -0.33 13.82
C TYR A 119 2.08 -0.43 14.02
N ASP A 120 2.54 -1.21 15.00
CA ASP A 120 3.97 -1.43 15.21
C ASP A 120 4.59 -2.15 14.00
N ALA A 121 3.86 -3.10 13.41
CA ALA A 121 4.28 -3.81 12.20
C ALA A 121 4.33 -2.91 10.96
N LEU A 122 3.35 -2.01 10.80
CA LEU A 122 3.38 -0.99 9.76
C LEU A 122 4.56 -0.05 9.94
N ALA A 123 4.82 0.46 11.17
CA ALA A 123 5.97 1.31 11.44
C ALA A 123 7.28 0.61 11.11
N TYR A 124 7.44 -0.65 11.52
CA TYR A 124 8.61 -1.45 11.18
C TYR A 124 8.80 -1.55 9.66
N SER A 125 7.73 -1.88 8.94
CA SER A 125 7.74 -1.99 7.47
C SER A 125 8.17 -0.67 6.80
N LEU A 126 7.62 0.45 7.25
CA LEU A 126 7.87 1.77 6.66
C LEU A 126 9.26 2.31 6.99
N VAL A 127 9.67 2.19 8.28
CA VAL A 127 10.88 2.85 8.78
C VAL A 127 12.13 1.97 8.63
N HIS A 128 12.01 0.67 8.92
CA HIS A 128 13.18 -0.22 8.88
C HIS A 128 13.33 -0.90 7.53
N THR A 129 12.24 -1.35 6.92
CA THR A 129 12.32 -2.16 5.69
C THR A 129 12.32 -1.30 4.43
N LEU A 130 11.48 -0.26 4.34
CA LEU A 130 11.32 0.54 3.12
C LEU A 130 12.14 1.84 3.09
N LYS A 131 12.46 2.44 4.23
CA LYS A 131 13.24 3.69 4.28
C LYS A 131 14.57 3.64 3.52
N PRO A 132 15.35 2.53 3.54
CA PRO A 132 16.58 2.42 2.73
C PRO A 132 16.33 2.47 1.22
N LEU A 133 15.10 2.19 0.77
CA LEU A 133 14.69 2.19 -0.64
C LEU A 133 13.98 3.49 -1.05
N ARG A 134 14.14 4.55 -0.25
CA ARG A 134 13.52 5.85 -0.53
C ARG A 134 13.91 6.36 -1.93
N GLY A 135 12.92 6.81 -2.68
CA GLY A 135 13.08 7.21 -4.08
C GLY A 135 12.84 6.09 -5.09
N GLN A 136 12.74 4.84 -4.66
CA GLN A 136 12.28 3.74 -5.48
C GLN A 136 10.75 3.59 -5.38
N ARG A 137 10.18 2.72 -6.20
CA ARG A 137 8.76 2.34 -6.09
C ARG A 137 8.59 1.37 -4.96
N THR A 138 7.95 1.81 -3.91
CA THR A 138 7.75 1.02 -2.70
C THR A 138 6.28 0.95 -2.31
N GLY A 139 5.86 -0.19 -1.79
CA GLY A 139 4.52 -0.40 -1.27
C GLY A 139 4.49 -1.39 -0.12
N VAL A 140 3.38 -1.37 0.62
CA VAL A 140 3.05 -2.34 1.66
C VAL A 140 1.67 -2.90 1.34
N VAL A 141 1.56 -4.21 1.20
CA VAL A 141 0.28 -4.91 1.22
C VAL A 141 0.10 -5.48 2.62
N VAL A 142 -1.00 -5.12 3.26
CA VAL A 142 -1.36 -5.62 4.59
C VAL A 142 -2.51 -6.61 4.44
N LEU A 143 -2.27 -7.86 4.79
CA LEU A 143 -3.30 -8.90 4.87
C LEU A 143 -3.63 -9.16 6.34
N SER A 144 -4.78 -8.69 6.81
CA SER A 144 -5.21 -8.72 8.21
C SER A 144 -6.73 -8.69 8.29
N ASP A 145 -7.32 -8.86 9.48
CA ASP A 145 -8.72 -8.48 9.75
C ASP A 145 -8.83 -6.98 10.15
N GLY A 146 -7.70 -6.30 10.27
CA GLY A 146 -7.61 -4.87 10.54
C GLY A 146 -7.75 -4.49 12.01
N ASP A 147 -7.93 -5.46 12.91
CA ASP A 147 -8.01 -5.18 14.35
C ASP A 147 -6.60 -4.98 14.93
N ASP A 148 -6.43 -3.92 15.70
CA ASP A 148 -5.19 -3.65 16.45
C ASP A 148 -5.51 -3.62 17.94
N ASN A 149 -4.88 -4.50 18.70
CA ASN A 149 -5.15 -4.62 20.13
C ASN A 149 -3.88 -4.64 21.00
N ARG A 150 -2.70 -4.51 20.38
CA ARG A 150 -1.43 -4.67 21.09
C ARG A 150 -0.38 -3.61 20.78
N SER A 151 -0.52 -2.83 19.72
CA SER A 151 0.49 -1.83 19.34
C SER A 151 0.74 -0.78 20.42
N PHE A 152 1.98 -0.36 20.54
CA PHE A 152 2.39 0.81 21.33
C PHE A 152 2.16 2.10 20.56
N LEU A 153 2.28 2.05 19.23
CA LEU A 153 2.09 3.19 18.35
C LEU A 153 0.60 3.45 18.08
N THR A 154 0.29 4.68 17.74
CA THR A 154 -1.07 5.11 17.39
C THR A 154 -1.24 5.19 15.89
N LEU A 155 -2.49 5.13 15.40
CA LEU A 155 -2.79 5.38 14.00
C LEU A 155 -2.21 6.73 13.53
N ALA A 156 -2.27 7.79 14.34
CA ALA A 156 -1.72 9.09 13.99
C ALA A 156 -0.21 9.03 13.67
N SER A 157 0.55 8.33 14.51
CA SER A 157 1.99 8.14 14.28
C SER A 157 2.27 7.35 12.99
N ILE A 158 1.41 6.38 12.66
CA ILE A 158 1.56 5.60 11.42
C ILE A 158 1.24 6.44 10.20
N LEU A 159 0.22 7.29 10.26
CA LEU A 159 -0.11 8.20 9.16
C LEU A 159 1.04 9.16 8.84
N GLU A 160 1.74 9.66 9.86
CA GLU A 160 2.94 10.47 9.69
C GLU A 160 4.08 9.66 9.05
N ALA A 161 4.33 8.44 9.53
CA ALA A 161 5.34 7.54 8.96
C ALA A 161 5.05 7.19 7.49
N VAL A 162 3.78 6.99 7.12
CA VAL A 162 3.34 6.76 5.73
C VAL A 162 3.71 7.95 4.85
N ILE A 163 3.38 9.18 5.29
CA ILE A 163 3.71 10.40 4.54
C ILE A 163 5.22 10.54 4.38
N GLU A 164 5.99 10.32 5.44
CA GLU A 164 7.45 10.45 5.42
C GLU A 164 8.12 9.39 4.53
N SER A 165 7.65 8.15 4.56
CA SER A 165 8.23 7.06 3.77
C SER A 165 8.00 7.22 2.27
N GLY A 166 6.86 7.81 1.87
CA GLY A 166 6.40 7.88 0.49
C GLY A 166 5.93 6.52 -0.07
N ALA A 167 5.87 5.48 0.74
CA ALA A 167 5.39 4.18 0.34
C ALA A 167 3.86 4.17 0.19
N VAL A 168 3.36 3.35 -0.73
CA VAL A 168 1.93 3.16 -0.93
C VAL A 168 1.43 2.00 -0.09
N VAL A 169 0.36 2.20 0.68
CA VAL A 169 -0.20 1.16 1.54
C VAL A 169 -1.51 0.64 0.96
N PHE A 170 -1.62 -0.66 0.88
CA PHE A 170 -2.78 -1.40 0.39
C PHE A 170 -3.32 -2.30 1.49
N PRO A 171 -4.25 -1.84 2.33
CA PRO A 171 -4.89 -2.70 3.31
C PRO A 171 -5.90 -3.63 2.61
N LEU A 172 -5.68 -4.93 2.73
CA LEU A 172 -6.58 -5.99 2.30
C LEU A 172 -7.17 -6.62 3.55
N TYR A 173 -8.34 -6.14 3.96
CA TYR A 173 -8.94 -6.59 5.21
C TYR A 173 -9.97 -7.69 4.96
N VAL A 174 -9.68 -8.85 5.55
CA VAL A 174 -10.49 -10.06 5.46
C VAL A 174 -11.14 -10.29 6.82
N PRO A 175 -12.43 -9.94 7.00
CA PRO A 175 -13.11 -10.13 8.27
C PRO A 175 -13.01 -11.57 8.74
N SER A 176 -12.73 -11.74 10.02
CA SER A 176 -12.52 -13.07 10.60
C SER A 176 -13.71 -14.02 10.44
N GLY A 177 -14.93 -13.53 10.29
CA GLY A 177 -16.13 -14.34 10.03
C GLY A 177 -16.31 -14.87 8.60
N LEU A 178 -15.50 -14.41 7.64
CA LEU A 178 -15.62 -14.82 6.22
C LEU A 178 -14.91 -16.12 5.90
N ILE A 179 -13.92 -16.50 6.69
CA ILE A 179 -13.11 -17.68 6.43
C ILE A 179 -13.76 -18.84 7.20
N PRO A 180 -14.16 -19.94 6.53
CA PRO A 180 -14.75 -21.08 7.22
C PRO A 180 -13.80 -21.61 8.29
N SER A 181 -14.27 -21.61 9.55
CA SER A 181 -13.59 -22.35 10.61
C SER A 181 -14.21 -23.75 10.71
N ALA A 182 -13.43 -24.71 11.19
CA ALA A 182 -13.91 -26.09 11.38
C ALA A 182 -15.07 -26.18 12.40
N SER A 183 -15.24 -25.14 13.22
CA SER A 183 -16.34 -24.96 14.16
C SER A 183 -17.23 -23.81 13.69
N ALA A 184 -18.24 -24.11 12.84
CA ALA A 184 -19.19 -23.09 12.39
C ALA A 184 -19.97 -22.50 13.58
N PRO A 185 -20.00 -21.17 13.75
CA PRO A 185 -20.78 -20.55 14.81
C PRO A 185 -22.28 -20.73 14.53
N GLN A 186 -23.04 -21.00 15.59
CA GLN A 186 -24.50 -21.00 15.54
C GLN A 186 -25.02 -19.60 15.14
N PRO A 187 -26.18 -19.52 14.47
CA PRO A 187 -26.73 -18.22 14.06
C PRO A 187 -27.00 -17.35 15.29
N LEU A 188 -26.24 -16.27 15.40
CA LEU A 188 -26.38 -15.29 16.48
C LEU A 188 -27.64 -14.44 16.27
N THR A 189 -28.39 -14.21 17.32
CA THR A 189 -29.56 -13.33 17.30
C THR A 189 -29.17 -11.87 17.20
N THR A 190 -30.06 -11.03 16.66
CA THR A 190 -29.80 -9.60 16.34
C THR A 190 -29.42 -8.71 17.55
N LEU A 191 -29.58 -9.20 18.77
CA LEU A 191 -29.30 -8.45 20.01
C LEU A 191 -28.06 -8.96 20.78
N ASP A 192 -27.22 -9.78 20.15
CA ASP A 192 -26.04 -10.32 20.79
C ASP A 192 -24.96 -9.23 21.00
N PRO A 193 -24.50 -8.97 22.24
CA PRO A 193 -23.43 -8.03 22.52
C PRO A 193 -22.12 -8.33 21.77
N VAL A 194 -21.83 -9.60 21.53
CA VAL A 194 -20.64 -10.05 20.78
C VAL A 194 -20.75 -9.58 19.32
N ARG A 195 -21.91 -9.71 18.71
CA ARG A 195 -22.14 -9.23 17.33
C ARG A 195 -22.03 -7.71 17.22
N THR A 196 -22.61 -6.98 18.20
CA THR A 196 -22.51 -5.51 18.24
C THR A 196 -21.07 -5.06 18.36
N ARG A 197 -20.29 -5.70 19.22
CA ARG A 197 -18.84 -5.43 19.36
C ARG A 197 -18.08 -5.77 18.08
N TYR A 198 -18.39 -6.90 17.47
CA TYR A 198 -17.76 -7.29 16.18
C TYR A 198 -18.03 -6.27 15.07
N LEU A 199 -19.28 -5.82 14.92
CA LEU A 199 -19.64 -4.81 13.93
C LEU A 199 -18.94 -3.46 14.18
N SER A 200 -18.78 -3.06 15.45
CA SER A 200 -18.08 -1.81 15.79
C SER A 200 -16.57 -1.89 15.51
N LEU A 201 -15.94 -3.02 15.79
CA LEU A 201 -14.52 -3.25 15.49
C LEU A 201 -14.27 -3.26 13.98
N THR A 202 -15.10 -3.99 13.22
CA THR A 202 -15.00 -4.03 11.75
C THR A 202 -15.17 -2.63 11.15
N SER A 203 -16.13 -1.83 11.65
CA SER A 203 -16.35 -0.46 11.16
C SER A 203 -15.13 0.44 11.41
N ARG A 204 -14.50 0.29 12.58
CA ARG A 204 -13.29 1.05 12.92
C ARG A 204 -12.11 0.62 12.05
N ALA A 205 -11.86 -0.67 11.93
CA ALA A 205 -10.79 -1.21 11.08
C ALA A 205 -10.96 -0.75 9.61
N ASP A 206 -12.19 -0.77 9.09
CA ASP A 206 -12.52 -0.29 7.75
C ASP A 206 -12.19 1.20 7.57
N GLU A 207 -12.55 2.05 8.54
CA GLU A 207 -12.26 3.49 8.49
C GLU A 207 -10.75 3.76 8.53
N GLU A 208 -10.04 3.10 9.43
CA GLU A 208 -8.59 3.23 9.59
C GLU A 208 -7.84 2.71 8.35
N GLY A 209 -8.27 1.58 7.79
CA GLY A 209 -7.71 1.04 6.55
C GLY A 209 -7.93 1.97 5.35
N ARG A 210 -9.12 2.56 5.20
CA ARG A 210 -9.39 3.58 4.17
C ARG A 210 -8.48 4.79 4.33
N ARG A 211 -8.30 5.27 5.56
CA ARG A 211 -7.46 6.43 5.83
C ARG A 211 -5.99 6.17 5.53
N LEU A 212 -5.48 4.98 5.88
CA LEU A 212 -4.11 4.55 5.51
C LEU A 212 -3.92 4.51 3.99
N ALA A 213 -4.86 3.91 3.26
CA ALA A 213 -4.84 3.85 1.81
C ALA A 213 -4.89 5.25 1.21
N GLU A 214 -5.83 6.09 1.61
CA GLU A 214 -6.03 7.45 1.09
C GLU A 214 -4.77 8.32 1.26
N ILE A 215 -4.21 8.37 2.47
CA ILE A 215 -3.01 9.18 2.77
C ILE A 215 -1.79 8.67 2.00
N SER A 216 -1.64 7.35 1.85
CA SER A 216 -0.54 6.75 1.08
C SER A 216 -0.74 6.83 -0.44
N GLY A 217 -1.97 7.11 -0.93
CA GLY A 217 -2.38 7.01 -2.33
C GLY A 217 -2.53 5.57 -2.82
N GLY A 218 -2.74 4.66 -1.90
CA GLY A 218 -3.14 3.30 -2.17
C GLY A 218 -4.65 3.14 -2.31
N THR A 219 -5.08 1.90 -2.29
CA THR A 219 -6.49 1.51 -2.32
C THR A 219 -6.76 0.58 -1.16
N TYR A 220 -7.86 0.82 -0.47
CA TYR A 220 -8.38 -0.08 0.56
C TYR A 220 -9.27 -1.15 -0.09
N TYR A 221 -9.07 -2.41 0.27
CA TYR A 221 -9.81 -3.55 -0.24
C TYR A 221 -10.55 -4.25 0.91
N PRO A 222 -11.84 -3.96 1.10
CA PRO A 222 -12.68 -4.75 2.00
C PRO A 222 -13.01 -6.09 1.33
N ILE A 223 -12.39 -7.15 1.78
CA ILE A 223 -12.57 -8.49 1.22
C ILE A 223 -13.79 -9.13 1.87
N THR A 224 -14.89 -9.17 1.15
CA THR A 224 -16.13 -9.81 1.58
C THR A 224 -16.34 -11.20 0.98
N ARG A 225 -15.53 -11.57 -0.02
CA ARG A 225 -15.50 -12.88 -0.67
C ARG A 225 -14.08 -13.19 -1.12
N LEU A 226 -13.66 -14.43 -1.00
CA LEU A 226 -12.28 -14.85 -1.27
C LEU A 226 -11.87 -14.63 -2.74
N GLU A 227 -12.82 -14.72 -3.66
CA GLU A 227 -12.59 -14.47 -5.08
C GLU A 227 -12.16 -13.02 -5.39
N GLN A 228 -12.40 -12.10 -4.45
CA GLN A 228 -11.97 -10.70 -4.58
C GLN A 228 -10.48 -10.53 -4.38
N LEU A 229 -9.81 -11.44 -3.66
CA LEU A 229 -8.37 -11.34 -3.38
C LEU A 229 -7.55 -11.30 -4.67
N GLN A 230 -7.83 -12.19 -5.63
CA GLN A 230 -7.06 -12.19 -6.88
C GLN A 230 -7.21 -10.85 -7.63
N ARG A 231 -8.41 -10.29 -7.69
CA ARG A 231 -8.64 -8.98 -8.31
C ARG A 231 -7.91 -7.85 -7.58
N ALA A 232 -7.90 -7.90 -6.24
CA ALA A 232 -7.16 -6.93 -5.45
C ALA A 232 -5.65 -7.04 -5.72
N TYR A 233 -5.11 -8.25 -5.86
CA TYR A 233 -3.70 -8.48 -6.18
C TYR A 233 -3.31 -7.94 -7.55
N ASP A 234 -4.11 -8.25 -8.58
CA ASP A 234 -3.90 -7.74 -9.94
C ASP A 234 -3.94 -6.21 -9.99
N ASP A 235 -4.87 -5.61 -9.24
CA ASP A 235 -5.00 -4.17 -9.13
C ASP A 235 -3.83 -3.52 -8.38
N VAL A 236 -3.39 -4.09 -7.25
CA VAL A 236 -2.20 -3.63 -6.51
C VAL A 236 -0.96 -3.65 -7.40
N VAL A 237 -0.71 -4.77 -8.10
CA VAL A 237 0.44 -4.89 -9.01
C VAL A 237 0.35 -3.87 -10.14
N THR A 238 -0.84 -3.70 -10.74
CA THR A 238 -1.09 -2.69 -11.76
C THR A 238 -0.82 -1.29 -11.24
N GLN A 239 -1.34 -0.95 -10.06
CA GLN A 239 -1.14 0.35 -9.45
C GLN A 239 0.33 0.64 -9.14
N LEU A 240 1.07 -0.33 -8.63
CA LEU A 240 2.50 -0.18 -8.34
C LEU A 240 3.34 -0.02 -9.62
N ARG A 241 2.96 -0.70 -10.69
CA ARG A 241 3.65 -0.59 -11.99
C ARG A 241 3.31 0.65 -12.76
N THR A 242 2.06 1.14 -12.66
CA THR A 242 1.61 2.27 -13.47
C THR A 242 2.09 3.58 -12.86
N SER A 243 3.08 4.16 -13.47
CA SER A 243 3.52 5.52 -13.20
C SER A 243 4.01 6.16 -14.49
N TYR A 244 4.23 7.46 -14.44
CA TYR A 244 4.74 8.24 -15.55
C TYR A 244 6.10 8.81 -15.20
N THR A 245 7.03 8.72 -16.12
CA THR A 245 8.26 9.52 -16.08
C THR A 245 7.98 10.79 -16.86
N ILE A 246 8.04 11.92 -16.16
CA ILE A 246 7.84 13.25 -16.73
C ILE A 246 9.21 13.91 -16.87
N THR A 247 9.58 14.25 -18.10
CA THR A 247 10.77 15.04 -18.39
C THR A 247 10.36 16.48 -18.70
N TYR A 248 10.90 17.44 -17.96
CA TYR A 248 10.55 18.86 -18.08
C TYR A 248 11.79 19.77 -18.09
N GLU A 249 11.61 20.99 -18.55
CA GLU A 249 12.66 22.02 -18.52
C GLU A 249 12.73 22.66 -17.14
N SER A 250 13.70 22.25 -16.33
CA SER A 250 13.98 22.88 -15.04
C SER A 250 14.64 24.25 -15.23
N GLY A 251 14.38 25.15 -14.30
CA GLY A 251 15.00 26.48 -14.33
C GLY A 251 16.52 26.44 -14.09
N PRO A 252 17.25 27.47 -14.54
CA PRO A 252 18.71 27.52 -14.37
C PRO A 252 19.13 27.59 -12.89
N GLU A 253 18.27 28.05 -12.02
CA GLU A 253 18.49 28.16 -10.57
C GLU A 253 17.88 27.02 -9.75
N ALA A 254 17.38 25.95 -10.41
CA ALA A 254 16.76 24.82 -9.74
C ALA A 254 17.76 24.11 -8.81
N LYS A 255 17.36 23.95 -7.56
CA LYS A 255 18.13 23.28 -6.51
C LYS A 255 17.45 21.97 -6.14
N ALA A 256 18.18 21.08 -5.47
CA ALA A 256 17.61 19.86 -4.91
C ALA A 256 16.43 20.11 -3.94
N THR A 257 16.28 21.34 -3.44
CA THR A 257 15.21 21.81 -2.54
C THR A 257 14.07 22.52 -3.26
N SER A 258 14.13 22.69 -4.59
CA SER A 258 13.06 23.33 -5.37
C SER A 258 11.74 22.58 -5.22
N ARG A 259 10.65 23.33 -5.05
CA ARG A 259 9.30 22.78 -4.88
C ARG A 259 8.67 22.51 -6.24
N VAL A 260 8.55 21.25 -6.60
CA VAL A 260 7.87 20.85 -7.84
C VAL A 260 6.45 20.42 -7.54
N ARG A 261 5.49 20.96 -8.32
CA ARG A 261 4.09 20.55 -8.32
C ARG A 261 3.70 20.07 -9.71
N VAL A 262 2.92 19.02 -9.76
CA VAL A 262 2.36 18.48 -11.01
C VAL A 262 0.85 18.47 -10.89
N LYS A 263 0.19 18.97 -11.93
CA LYS A 263 -1.26 18.86 -12.10
C LYS A 263 -1.55 18.01 -13.32
N VAL A 264 -2.69 17.33 -13.32
CA VAL A 264 -3.18 16.56 -14.46
C VAL A 264 -4.54 17.13 -14.90
N ALA A 265 -4.69 17.33 -16.20
CA ALA A 265 -5.92 17.83 -16.82
C ALA A 265 -6.98 16.72 -16.97
N ARG A 266 -7.33 16.09 -15.84
CA ARG A 266 -8.38 15.07 -15.75
C ARG A 266 -9.17 15.27 -14.47
N ASP A 267 -10.50 15.37 -14.61
CA ASP A 267 -11.39 15.57 -13.47
C ASP A 267 -11.28 14.42 -12.48
N GLY A 268 -11.10 14.78 -11.20
CA GLY A 268 -10.98 13.83 -10.12
C GLY A 268 -9.67 13.05 -10.08
N ALA A 269 -8.67 13.42 -10.89
CA ALA A 269 -7.36 12.82 -10.83
C ALA A 269 -6.55 13.36 -9.65
N SER A 270 -5.85 12.47 -8.97
CA SER A 270 -4.85 12.77 -7.95
C SER A 270 -3.47 12.42 -8.49
N VAL A 271 -2.48 13.28 -8.22
CA VAL A 271 -1.09 13.08 -8.62
C VAL A 271 -0.23 12.96 -7.38
N ARG A 272 0.56 11.88 -7.31
CA ARG A 272 1.62 11.74 -6.33
C ARG A 272 2.97 11.68 -7.03
N LEU A 273 3.88 12.46 -6.50
CA LEU A 273 5.26 12.47 -6.98
C LEU A 273 6.09 11.56 -6.08
N SER A 274 6.78 10.61 -6.67
CA SER A 274 7.91 9.97 -5.99
C SER A 274 9.10 10.92 -6.10
N PRO A 275 9.83 11.19 -4.99
CA PRO A 275 10.98 12.06 -5.06
C PRO A 275 11.99 11.47 -6.07
N ALA A 276 12.23 12.19 -7.15
CA ALA A 276 13.40 11.94 -7.96
C ALA A 276 14.62 12.26 -7.10
N VAL A 277 15.70 11.52 -7.26
CA VAL A 277 16.97 11.83 -6.60
C VAL A 277 17.33 13.28 -6.95
N GLY A 278 17.20 14.19 -6.00
CA GLY A 278 17.59 15.59 -6.15
C GLY A 278 16.48 16.65 -6.12
N VAL A 279 15.21 16.32 -6.03
CA VAL A 279 14.11 17.31 -5.99
C VAL A 279 13.13 17.01 -4.85
N ALA A 280 12.86 17.98 -3.99
CA ALA A 280 11.85 17.84 -2.95
C ALA A 280 10.44 17.89 -3.57
N ALA A 281 9.68 16.79 -3.49
CA ALA A 281 8.31 16.72 -3.98
C ALA A 281 7.32 17.21 -2.95
N THR A 282 6.43 18.14 -3.31
CA THR A 282 5.29 18.54 -2.48
C THR A 282 4.01 18.04 -3.14
N THR A 283 3.31 17.14 -2.45
CA THR A 283 2.02 16.64 -2.91
C THR A 283 0.95 17.67 -2.60
N SER A 284 0.23 18.16 -3.59
CA SER A 284 -0.99 18.94 -3.38
C SER A 284 -2.18 18.14 -3.90
N ALA A 285 -3.00 17.63 -2.98
CA ALA A 285 -4.36 17.25 -3.30
C ALA A 285 -5.14 18.54 -3.58
N THR A 286 -5.58 18.76 -4.80
CA THR A 286 -6.47 19.88 -5.11
C THR A 286 -7.90 19.37 -5.02
N ALA A 287 -8.56 19.64 -3.88
CA ALA A 287 -10.01 19.75 -3.89
C ALA A 287 -10.32 21.03 -4.67
N GLY A 288 -10.87 20.92 -5.86
CA GLY A 288 -11.49 22.03 -6.56
C GLY A 288 -12.89 22.27 -6.00
N PRO A 289 -13.44 23.50 -6.19
CA PRO A 289 -14.73 23.89 -5.67
C PRO A 289 -15.88 23.08 -6.23
#